data_fa5990db29ec7357ad6c776455e124d7
#
_entry.id   fa5990db29ec7357ad6c776455e124d7
#
_cell.length_a   1.000
_cell.length_b   1.000
_cell.length_c   1.000
_cell.angle_alpha   90.00
_cell.angle_beta   90.00
_cell.angle_gamma   90.00
#
_symmetry.space_group_name_H-M   'P 1'
#
loop_
_entity.id
_entity.type
_entity.pdbx_description
1 polymer ?
#
loop_
_entity_poly.entity_id
_entity_poly.type
_entity_poly.pdbx_seq_one_letter_code
_entity_poly.pdbx_strand_id
1 'polypeptide(L)'
;MIRKYLQKIFKKISYGFFLKIHGPIKNSIGKYDDKRIKVKVINTEEELKYNVYSITDGRLYTDRIHDSAVILDNRIIEGPSFQLRELSDTIVNSKISDNIVFSKGTPRKLIKLNGSVLSLLTGGAGNNNYWHWLFDVLPRFGLCNKSTNLSEIDYFLLPSLLKQYQKESLDCLNIPNHKRISSEKFRHVKAKELIVTDHPVVVSGNATKDILNIPSWLISWLRDNFMNQEATINNKIKNKIYIDRGDISLNNLPQRFISNDDEVKKCMLDNNFITVKLHKMEFRKQVDLFHNAECIVGLHGAGFGNIVFCKPGTKIIELKSLTSGDAIKNLAKKK
;
A
#
# COMPACT_ATOMS: atom_id res chain seq x y z
N MET A 1 -5.20 -30.36 14.91
CA MET A 1 -3.98 -30.34 15.75
C MET A 1 -2.73 -30.72 14.93
N ILE A 2 -2.69 -31.85 14.25
CA ILE A 2 -1.55 -32.37 13.45
C ILE A 2 -1.05 -31.35 12.41
N ARG A 3 -1.94 -30.71 11.63
CA ARG A 3 -1.56 -29.71 10.60
C ARG A 3 -0.76 -28.52 11.17
N LYS A 4 -1.15 -28.01 12.35
CA LYS A 4 -0.43 -26.90 13.02
C LYS A 4 0.95 -27.36 13.50
N TYR A 5 1.06 -28.58 13.98
CA TYR A 5 2.34 -29.18 14.41
C TYR A 5 3.30 -29.36 13.24
N LEU A 6 2.85 -29.96 12.15
CA LEU A 6 3.63 -30.12 10.91
C LEU A 6 4.09 -28.78 10.33
N GLN A 7 3.22 -27.77 10.34
CA GLN A 7 3.61 -26.41 9.92
C GLN A 7 4.71 -25.79 10.80
N LYS A 8 4.69 -26.06 12.11
CA LYS A 8 5.73 -25.58 13.04
C LYS A 8 7.07 -26.24 12.75
N ILE A 9 7.09 -27.56 12.52
CA ILE A 9 8.30 -28.31 12.15
C ILE A 9 8.84 -27.79 10.81
N PHE A 10 7.99 -27.68 9.80
CA PHE A 10 8.38 -27.17 8.48
C PHE A 10 9.02 -25.77 8.57
N LYS A 11 8.43 -24.85 9.33
CA LYS A 11 8.97 -23.52 9.53
C LYS A 11 10.36 -23.54 10.20
N LYS A 12 10.56 -24.42 11.18
CA LYS A 12 11.86 -24.58 11.87
C LYS A 12 12.94 -25.12 10.93
N ILE A 13 12.61 -26.14 10.15
CA ILE A 13 13.52 -26.71 9.14
C ILE A 13 13.85 -25.65 8.07
N SER A 14 12.85 -24.98 7.54
CA SER A 14 13.00 -23.92 6.55
C SER A 14 13.90 -22.79 7.05
N TYR A 15 13.75 -22.40 8.31
CA TYR A 15 14.62 -21.38 8.91
C TYR A 15 16.06 -21.89 9.09
N GLY A 16 16.25 -23.17 9.45
CA GLY A 16 17.59 -23.76 9.50
C GLY A 16 18.33 -23.69 8.15
N PHE A 17 17.62 -23.97 7.05
CA PHE A 17 18.16 -23.80 5.70
C PHE A 17 18.43 -22.33 5.36
N PHE A 18 17.53 -21.42 5.75
CA PHE A 18 17.76 -19.98 5.58
C PHE A 18 19.07 -19.55 6.24
N LEU A 19 19.29 -19.94 7.50
CA LEU A 19 20.51 -19.62 8.24
C LEU A 19 21.77 -20.19 7.58
N LYS A 20 21.69 -21.43 7.07
CA LYS A 20 22.81 -22.09 6.38
C LYS A 20 23.20 -21.38 5.08
N ILE A 21 22.21 -20.88 4.32
CA ILE A 21 22.42 -20.28 3.00
C ILE A 21 22.79 -18.80 3.11
N HIS A 22 22.10 -18.06 3.97
CA HIS A 22 22.21 -16.59 4.02
C HIS A 22 22.95 -16.07 5.25
N GLY A 23 23.28 -16.95 6.19
CA GLY A 23 23.83 -16.60 7.49
C GLY A 23 22.79 -16.09 8.47
N PRO A 24 23.10 -16.05 9.77
CA PRO A 24 22.21 -15.51 10.79
C PRO A 24 22.10 -13.98 10.64
N ILE A 25 20.88 -13.48 10.83
CA ILE A 25 20.69 -12.04 11.08
C ILE A 25 21.08 -11.81 12.54
N LYS A 26 22.11 -10.99 12.77
CA LYS A 26 22.76 -10.87 14.08
C LYS A 26 22.04 -9.91 15.02
N ASN A 27 21.85 -8.68 14.55
CA ASN A 27 21.31 -7.56 15.33
C ASN A 27 20.72 -6.50 14.38
N SER A 28 20.33 -5.37 14.95
CA SER A 28 20.01 -4.16 14.19
C SER A 28 21.22 -3.24 14.06
N ILE A 29 21.11 -2.29 13.14
CA ILE A 29 22.03 -1.19 12.91
C ILE A 29 21.22 0.09 12.73
N GLY A 30 21.63 1.15 13.41
CA GLY A 30 21.00 2.46 13.30
C GLY A 30 21.19 3.06 11.90
N LYS A 31 20.27 3.92 11.52
CA LYS A 31 20.24 4.53 10.17
C LYS A 31 21.43 5.45 9.86
N TYR A 32 22.24 5.79 10.84
CA TYR A 32 23.43 6.64 10.69
C TYR A 32 24.74 5.93 11.06
N ASP A 33 24.70 4.65 11.40
CA ASP A 33 25.86 3.92 11.93
C ASP A 33 26.76 3.32 10.83
N ASP A 34 26.36 3.45 9.55
CA ASP A 34 27.15 2.96 8.42
C ASP A 34 27.07 3.96 7.26
N LYS A 35 28.21 4.35 6.71
CA LYS A 35 28.32 5.31 5.59
C LYS A 35 27.60 4.88 4.30
N ARG A 36 27.29 3.60 4.16
CA ARG A 36 26.52 3.04 3.04
C ARG A 36 25.03 3.31 3.17
N ILE A 37 24.58 3.74 4.35
CA ILE A 37 23.19 4.13 4.60
C ILE A 37 23.12 5.66 4.52
N LYS A 38 22.56 6.17 3.45
CA LYS A 38 22.29 7.59 3.28
C LYS A 38 20.83 7.85 3.56
N VAL A 39 20.52 8.84 4.38
CA VAL A 39 19.16 9.20 4.76
C VAL A 39 18.88 10.64 4.35
N LYS A 40 17.84 10.84 3.56
CA LYS A 40 17.31 12.17 3.25
C LYS A 40 15.98 12.35 3.97
N VAL A 41 15.89 13.41 4.77
CA VAL A 41 14.66 13.78 5.45
C VAL A 41 13.81 14.63 4.50
N ILE A 42 12.57 14.23 4.31
CA ILE A 42 11.57 14.94 3.51
C ILE A 42 10.58 15.57 4.48
N ASN A 43 10.50 16.90 4.47
CA ASN A 43 9.50 17.64 5.23
C ASN A 43 8.26 17.87 4.33
N THR A 44 7.08 17.79 4.91
CA THR A 44 5.81 18.13 4.26
C THR A 44 5.27 19.44 4.83
N GLU A 45 4.28 20.03 4.16
CA GLU A 45 3.58 21.24 4.58
C GLU A 45 2.88 21.09 5.95
N GLU A 46 2.52 19.86 6.32
CA GLU A 46 1.91 19.52 7.62
C GLU A 46 2.97 19.27 8.72
N GLU A 47 4.22 19.65 8.51
CA GLU A 47 5.36 19.44 9.42
C GLU A 47 5.68 17.93 9.66
N LEU A 48 5.08 17.02 8.90
CA LEU A 48 5.42 15.61 8.95
C LEU A 48 6.78 15.38 8.30
N LYS A 49 7.59 14.53 8.93
CA LYS A 49 8.93 14.18 8.46
C LYS A 49 8.97 12.73 8.02
N TYR A 50 9.48 12.50 6.82
CA TYR A 50 9.67 11.17 6.26
C TYR A 50 11.14 10.96 5.90
N ASN A 51 11.64 9.76 6.10
CA ASN A 51 12.98 9.39 5.65
C ASN A 51 12.89 8.65 4.32
N VAL A 52 13.80 8.98 3.42
CA VAL A 52 14.14 8.19 2.24
C VAL A 52 15.56 7.68 2.45
N TYR A 53 15.70 6.38 2.42
CA TYR A 53 16.97 5.69 2.65
C TYR A 53 17.53 5.21 1.31
N SER A 54 18.79 5.49 1.03
CA SER A 54 19.56 4.90 -0.05
C SER A 54 20.70 4.07 0.56
N ILE A 55 20.72 2.77 0.23
CA ILE A 55 21.57 1.79 0.90
C ILE A 55 22.42 1.09 -0.15
N THR A 56 23.73 1.37 -0.16
CA THR A 56 24.68 0.71 -1.05
C THR A 56 24.80 -0.77 -0.66
N ASP A 57 24.68 -1.67 -1.63
CA ASP A 57 24.68 -3.12 -1.43
C ASP A 57 23.57 -3.63 -0.49
N GLY A 58 22.49 -2.88 -0.39
CA GLY A 58 21.35 -3.18 0.44
C GLY A 58 20.62 -4.45 0.01
N ARG A 59 20.10 -5.18 0.98
CA ARG A 59 19.33 -6.40 0.80
C ARG A 59 17.92 -6.25 1.38
N LEU A 60 16.93 -6.66 0.64
CA LEU A 60 15.55 -6.74 1.11
C LEU A 60 15.09 -8.19 1.10
N TYR A 61 14.53 -8.63 2.21
CA TYR A 61 13.92 -9.94 2.36
C TYR A 61 12.46 -9.82 2.78
N THR A 62 11.60 -10.66 2.19
CA THR A 62 10.20 -10.78 2.59
C THR A 62 9.67 -12.19 2.32
N ASP A 63 8.98 -12.78 3.29
CA ASP A 63 8.14 -13.97 3.08
C ASP A 63 6.68 -13.59 2.84
N ARG A 64 6.27 -12.48 3.44
CA ARG A 64 4.96 -11.85 3.25
C ARG A 64 5.18 -10.36 3.10
N ILE A 65 4.30 -9.74 2.37
CA ILE A 65 4.34 -8.31 2.10
C ILE A 65 4.43 -7.44 3.37
N HIS A 66 3.88 -7.94 4.49
CA HIS A 66 3.92 -7.26 5.79
C HIS A 66 5.15 -7.60 6.64
N ASP A 67 5.99 -8.51 6.18
CA ASP A 67 7.13 -9.05 6.93
C ASP A 67 8.45 -8.75 6.20
N SER A 68 8.62 -7.50 5.74
CA SER A 68 9.84 -7.08 5.08
C SER A 68 10.96 -6.77 6.09
N ALA A 69 12.20 -7.06 5.71
CA ALA A 69 13.41 -6.67 6.41
C ALA A 69 14.40 -6.05 5.43
N VAL A 70 14.90 -4.87 5.77
CA VAL A 70 15.98 -4.19 5.05
C VAL A 70 17.29 -4.51 5.76
N ILE A 71 18.23 -5.08 5.05
CA ILE A 71 19.39 -5.75 5.65
C ILE A 71 20.67 -5.22 5.01
N LEU A 72 21.67 -4.97 5.84
CA LEU A 72 23.05 -4.66 5.45
C LEU A 72 24.01 -5.54 6.25
N ASP A 73 24.85 -6.34 5.58
CA ASP A 73 25.81 -7.25 6.19
C ASP A 73 25.24 -8.13 7.32
N ASN A 74 24.08 -8.73 7.07
CA ASN A 74 23.32 -9.52 8.04
C ASN A 74 22.89 -8.79 9.32
N ARG A 75 22.75 -7.46 9.26
CA ARG A 75 22.15 -6.62 10.30
C ARG A 75 20.90 -5.95 9.72
N ILE A 76 19.83 -5.89 10.49
CA ILE A 76 18.60 -5.19 10.10
C ILE A 76 18.78 -3.68 10.26
N ILE A 77 18.42 -2.90 9.25
CA ILE A 77 18.44 -1.44 9.33
C ILE A 77 17.21 -0.96 10.07
N GLU A 78 17.40 -0.23 11.15
CA GLU A 78 16.33 0.41 11.93
C GLU A 78 15.64 1.52 11.11
N GLY A 79 14.37 1.73 11.36
CA GLY A 79 13.53 2.65 10.60
C GLY A 79 12.76 1.91 9.51
N PRO A 80 13.33 1.57 8.34
CA PRO A 80 12.58 0.97 7.24
C PRO A 80 12.21 -0.50 7.47
N SER A 81 12.71 -1.14 8.52
CA SER A 81 12.47 -2.56 8.82
C SER A 81 11.41 -2.80 9.91
N PHE A 82 10.64 -1.79 10.29
CA PHE A 82 9.54 -2.02 11.21
C PHE A 82 8.49 -2.94 10.60
N GLN A 83 7.77 -3.65 11.44
CA GLN A 83 6.66 -4.51 11.04
C GLN A 83 5.43 -4.16 11.86
N LEU A 84 4.28 -4.15 11.21
CA LEU A 84 3.00 -3.93 11.90
C LEU A 84 2.58 -5.21 12.62
N ARG A 85 2.18 -5.07 13.88
CA ARG A 85 1.70 -6.17 14.73
C ARG A 85 0.43 -5.74 15.45
N GLU A 86 -0.47 -6.71 15.58
CA GLU A 86 -1.67 -6.56 16.40
C GLU A 86 -1.27 -6.63 17.87
N LEU A 87 -1.66 -5.63 18.62
CA LEU A 87 -1.49 -5.51 20.07
C LEU A 87 -2.83 -5.13 20.68
N SER A 88 -3.49 -6.07 21.33
CA SER A 88 -4.89 -5.93 21.74
C SER A 88 -5.76 -5.56 20.54
N ASP A 89 -6.47 -4.46 20.57
CA ASP A 89 -7.37 -3.99 19.50
C ASP A 89 -6.70 -2.98 18.54
N THR A 90 -5.37 -2.84 18.62
CA THR A 90 -4.62 -1.87 17.81
C THR A 90 -3.53 -2.52 16.98
N ILE A 91 -3.22 -1.93 15.83
CA ILE A 91 -2.09 -2.32 14.99
C ILE A 91 -1.01 -1.27 15.16
N VAL A 92 0.14 -1.69 15.66
CA VAL A 92 1.27 -0.80 15.98
C VAL A 92 2.57 -1.26 15.33
N ASN A 93 3.55 -0.36 15.26
CA ASN A 93 4.91 -0.72 14.91
C ASN A 93 5.50 -1.63 16.01
N SER A 94 5.99 -2.79 15.61
CA SER A 94 6.75 -3.66 16.51
C SER A 94 8.12 -3.05 16.82
N LYS A 95 8.74 -3.49 17.93
CA LYS A 95 10.16 -3.24 18.16
C LYS A 95 10.97 -3.92 17.06
N ILE A 96 12.13 -3.36 16.72
CA ILE A 96 13.02 -3.94 15.71
C ILE A 96 13.47 -5.36 16.06
N SER A 97 13.67 -5.64 17.36
CA SER A 97 13.99 -6.98 17.89
C SER A 97 12.92 -8.03 17.57
N ASP A 98 11.69 -7.61 17.36
CA ASP A 98 10.55 -8.49 17.08
C ASP A 98 10.38 -8.74 15.57
N ASN A 99 11.30 -8.21 14.75
CA ASN A 99 11.25 -8.47 13.32
C ASN A 99 11.35 -9.98 13.07
N ILE A 100 10.41 -10.49 12.30
CA ILE A 100 10.22 -11.93 12.10
C ILE A 100 11.47 -12.63 11.54
N VAL A 101 12.34 -11.91 10.82
CA VAL A 101 13.54 -12.47 10.20
C VAL A 101 14.58 -12.98 11.22
N PHE A 102 14.51 -12.52 12.48
CA PHE A 102 15.35 -13.04 13.55
C PHE A 102 14.98 -14.45 14.00
N SER A 103 13.76 -14.89 13.73
CA SER A 103 13.24 -16.19 14.21
C SER A 103 12.63 -17.07 13.12
N LYS A 104 12.40 -16.52 11.94
CA LYS A 104 11.76 -17.22 10.81
C LYS A 104 12.33 -16.71 9.50
N GLY A 105 12.37 -17.60 8.51
CA GLY A 105 12.76 -17.26 7.14
C GLY A 105 12.63 -18.48 6.24
N THR A 106 12.26 -18.23 5.02
CA THR A 106 12.26 -19.24 3.95
C THR A 106 13.55 -19.08 3.16
N PRO A 107 14.25 -20.17 2.76
CA PRO A 107 15.50 -20.09 2.00
C PRO A 107 15.24 -19.68 0.56
N ARG A 108 14.75 -18.45 0.38
CA ARG A 108 14.52 -17.84 -0.95
C ARG A 108 15.84 -17.59 -1.64
N LYS A 109 15.87 -17.86 -2.94
CA LYS A 109 17.04 -17.52 -3.77
C LYS A 109 17.30 -16.02 -3.68
N LEU A 110 18.53 -15.64 -3.35
CA LEU A 110 18.96 -14.24 -3.40
C LEU A 110 19.14 -13.83 -4.88
N ILE A 111 18.35 -12.88 -5.31
CA ILE A 111 18.42 -12.28 -6.64
C ILE A 111 19.26 -11.02 -6.53
N LYS A 112 20.41 -11.00 -7.22
CA LYS A 112 21.27 -9.82 -7.29
C LYS A 112 20.85 -8.98 -8.49
N LEU A 113 20.52 -7.73 -8.26
CA LEU A 113 20.18 -6.73 -9.27
C LEU A 113 21.32 -5.71 -9.37
N ASN A 114 21.91 -5.60 -10.57
CA ASN A 114 22.99 -4.67 -10.83
C ASN A 114 22.44 -3.28 -11.20
N GLY A 115 21.85 -2.62 -10.23
CA GLY A 115 21.21 -1.32 -10.40
C GLY A 115 20.54 -0.85 -9.13
N SER A 116 19.80 0.25 -9.26
CA SER A 116 18.99 0.83 -8.20
C SER A 116 17.62 0.15 -8.13
N VAL A 117 17.16 -0.12 -6.91
CA VAL A 117 15.84 -0.72 -6.64
C VAL A 117 15.09 0.13 -5.64
N LEU A 118 13.96 0.73 -6.05
CA LEU A 118 13.02 1.32 -5.12
C LEU A 118 12.06 0.25 -4.61
N SER A 119 12.12 -0.02 -3.31
CA SER A 119 11.15 -0.91 -2.67
C SER A 119 9.92 -0.16 -2.19
N LEU A 120 8.75 -0.66 -2.59
CA LEU A 120 7.44 -0.14 -2.19
C LEU A 120 6.79 -1.03 -1.12
N LEU A 121 7.59 -1.89 -0.45
CA LEU A 121 7.11 -2.92 0.48
C LEU A 121 7.27 -2.55 1.96
N THR A 122 8.17 -1.65 2.29
CA THR A 122 8.56 -1.39 3.66
C THR A 122 7.39 -0.95 4.53
N GLY A 123 7.32 -1.47 5.76
CA GLY A 123 6.29 -1.12 6.72
C GLY A 123 4.89 -1.65 6.42
N GLY A 124 4.79 -2.79 5.71
CA GLY A 124 3.48 -3.41 5.47
C GLY A 124 2.68 -2.73 4.36
N ALA A 125 3.34 -2.44 3.25
CA ALA A 125 2.65 -1.94 2.05
C ALA A 125 1.47 -2.84 1.68
N GLY A 126 0.37 -2.24 1.29
CA GLY A 126 -0.86 -2.93 0.92
C GLY A 126 -0.66 -3.95 -0.20
N ASN A 127 -1.30 -5.07 -0.06
CA ASN A 127 -1.28 -6.15 -1.03
C ASN A 127 -2.31 -5.89 -2.17
N ASN A 128 -3.26 -6.78 -2.34
CA ASN A 128 -4.32 -6.65 -3.34
C ASN A 128 -5.52 -5.80 -2.88
N ASN A 129 -5.36 -4.97 -1.85
CA ASN A 129 -6.37 -4.07 -1.35
C ASN A 129 -6.21 -2.69 -2.00
N TYR A 130 -7.26 -2.19 -2.64
CA TYR A 130 -7.26 -0.93 -3.37
C TYR A 130 -6.96 0.29 -2.50
N TRP A 131 -7.50 0.36 -1.26
CA TRP A 131 -7.22 1.43 -0.30
C TRP A 131 -5.73 1.52 0.02
N HIS A 132 -5.13 0.39 0.39
CA HIS A 132 -3.71 0.33 0.71
C HIS A 132 -2.81 0.61 -0.50
N TRP A 133 -3.26 0.20 -1.71
CA TRP A 133 -2.55 0.55 -2.93
C TRP A 133 -2.46 2.06 -3.12
N LEU A 134 -3.59 2.77 -2.98
CA LEU A 134 -3.65 4.22 -3.13
C LEU A 134 -2.84 4.95 -2.04
N PHE A 135 -2.95 4.54 -0.78
CA PHE A 135 -2.46 5.32 0.34
C PHE A 135 -1.13 4.83 0.91
N ASP A 136 -0.80 3.54 0.82
CA ASP A 136 0.43 2.99 1.39
C ASP A 136 1.50 2.72 0.33
N VAL A 137 1.13 2.45 -0.93
CA VAL A 137 2.07 2.07 -2.00
C VAL A 137 2.41 3.25 -2.90
N LEU A 138 1.41 3.80 -3.61
CA LEU A 138 1.64 4.85 -4.62
C LEU A 138 2.37 6.10 -4.08
N PRO A 139 2.06 6.64 -2.89
CA PRO A 139 2.71 7.86 -2.41
C PRO A 139 4.20 7.71 -2.12
N ARG A 140 4.72 6.47 -2.04
CA ARG A 140 6.17 6.25 -1.92
C ARG A 140 6.94 6.72 -3.14
N PHE A 141 6.32 6.71 -4.33
CA PHE A 141 6.88 7.38 -5.51
C PHE A 141 7.04 8.88 -5.26
N GLY A 142 6.05 9.52 -4.66
CA GLY A 142 6.11 10.94 -4.31
C GLY A 142 7.21 11.26 -3.29
N LEU A 143 7.35 10.45 -2.25
CA LEU A 143 8.45 10.59 -1.27
C LEU A 143 9.81 10.39 -1.94
N CYS A 144 9.96 9.35 -2.75
CA CYS A 144 11.22 9.07 -3.44
C CYS A 144 11.58 10.19 -4.42
N ASN A 145 10.61 10.70 -5.19
CA ASN A 145 10.85 11.74 -6.20
C ASN A 145 11.36 13.06 -5.61
N LYS A 146 11.06 13.34 -4.33
CA LYS A 146 11.65 14.46 -3.58
C LYS A 146 13.12 14.24 -3.22
N SER A 147 13.63 13.05 -3.40
CA SER A 147 14.99 12.63 -3.06
C SER A 147 15.83 12.25 -4.29
N THR A 148 15.25 11.50 -5.19
CA THR A 148 15.89 10.89 -6.36
C THR A 148 14.94 10.93 -7.52
N ASN A 149 15.44 11.24 -8.72
CA ASN A 149 14.62 11.22 -9.93
C ASN A 149 14.17 9.78 -10.24
N LEU A 150 12.86 9.56 -10.34
CA LEU A 150 12.30 8.22 -10.61
C LEU A 150 12.76 7.63 -11.96
N SER A 151 13.11 8.46 -12.95
CA SER A 151 13.60 7.99 -14.25
C SER A 151 14.94 7.26 -14.14
N GLU A 152 15.75 7.59 -13.13
CA GLU A 152 17.07 7.00 -12.86
C GLU A 152 17.00 5.68 -12.09
N ILE A 153 15.81 5.32 -11.58
CA ILE A 153 15.59 4.03 -10.90
C ILE A 153 15.52 2.91 -11.94
N ASP A 154 16.31 1.86 -11.73
CA ASP A 154 16.35 0.70 -12.64
C ASP A 154 15.19 -0.27 -12.40
N TYR A 155 14.78 -0.48 -11.14
CA TYR A 155 13.71 -1.42 -10.78
C TYR A 155 12.81 -0.86 -9.68
N PHE A 156 11.52 -1.14 -9.82
CA PHE A 156 10.48 -0.83 -8.81
C PHE A 156 9.97 -2.15 -8.24
N LEU A 157 10.30 -2.45 -6.98
CA LEU A 157 9.86 -3.66 -6.29
C LEU A 157 8.50 -3.41 -5.65
N LEU A 158 7.48 -4.00 -6.25
CA LEU A 158 6.07 -3.78 -5.96
C LEU A 158 5.48 -4.94 -5.15
N PRO A 159 4.45 -4.69 -4.33
CA PRO A 159 3.75 -5.73 -3.59
C PRO A 159 3.20 -6.84 -4.49
N SER A 160 2.48 -6.45 -5.52
CA SER A 160 1.82 -7.33 -6.49
C SER A 160 1.56 -6.55 -7.78
N LEU A 161 1.33 -7.27 -8.87
CA LEU A 161 0.90 -6.73 -10.17
C LEU A 161 -0.27 -7.54 -10.74
N LEU A 162 -1.05 -8.20 -9.87
CA LEU A 162 -2.15 -9.08 -10.28
C LEU A 162 -3.41 -8.32 -10.69
N LYS A 163 -3.65 -7.16 -10.07
CA LYS A 163 -4.86 -6.38 -10.30
C LYS A 163 -4.66 -5.34 -11.40
N GLN A 164 -5.73 -5.11 -12.17
CA GLN A 164 -5.72 -4.17 -13.29
C GLN A 164 -5.37 -2.74 -12.81
N TYR A 165 -5.99 -2.24 -11.75
CA TYR A 165 -5.72 -0.91 -11.21
C TYR A 165 -4.25 -0.69 -10.81
N GLN A 166 -3.53 -1.78 -10.42
CA GLN A 166 -2.10 -1.69 -10.09
C GLN A 166 -1.26 -1.39 -11.33
N LYS A 167 -1.58 -2.02 -12.45
CA LYS A 167 -0.87 -1.81 -13.73
C LYS A 167 -1.20 -0.45 -14.30
N GLU A 168 -2.47 -0.12 -14.38
CA GLU A 168 -2.96 1.14 -14.97
C GLU A 168 -2.51 2.38 -14.21
N SER A 169 -2.51 2.36 -12.88
CA SER A 169 -1.99 3.49 -12.09
C SER A 169 -0.48 3.68 -12.26
N LEU A 170 0.28 2.61 -12.46
CA LEU A 170 1.71 2.69 -12.80
C LEU A 170 1.93 3.21 -14.22
N ASP A 171 1.04 2.87 -15.17
CA ASP A 171 1.06 3.43 -16.52
C ASP A 171 0.80 4.94 -16.49
N CYS A 172 -0.16 5.38 -15.66
CA CYS A 172 -0.41 6.82 -15.45
C CYS A 172 0.80 7.57 -14.87
N LEU A 173 1.61 6.91 -14.03
CA LEU A 173 2.86 7.46 -13.50
C LEU A 173 4.05 7.33 -14.45
N ASN A 174 3.84 6.85 -15.68
CA ASN A 174 4.88 6.59 -16.65
C ASN A 174 6.00 5.66 -16.17
N ILE A 175 5.67 4.72 -15.25
CA ILE A 175 6.63 3.71 -14.81
C ILE A 175 6.72 2.61 -15.88
N PRO A 176 7.89 2.37 -16.52
CA PRO A 176 7.99 1.41 -17.62
C PRO A 176 7.77 -0.03 -17.15
N ASN A 177 7.08 -0.86 -17.93
CA ASN A 177 6.78 -2.25 -17.58
C ASN A 177 8.01 -3.09 -17.28
N HIS A 178 9.10 -2.89 -18.03
CA HIS A 178 10.34 -3.66 -17.85
C HIS A 178 11.09 -3.34 -16.55
N LYS A 179 10.78 -2.19 -15.91
CA LYS A 179 11.33 -1.82 -14.60
C LYS A 179 10.47 -2.34 -13.42
N ARG A 180 9.26 -2.86 -13.65
CA ARG A 180 8.34 -3.32 -12.62
C ARG A 180 8.65 -4.76 -12.24
N ILE A 181 9.01 -5.00 -10.98
CA ILE A 181 9.24 -6.34 -10.45
C ILE A 181 8.30 -6.60 -9.26
N SER A 182 7.75 -7.82 -9.19
CA SER A 182 6.80 -8.18 -8.14
C SER A 182 7.47 -8.95 -7.01
N SER A 183 7.16 -8.60 -5.78
CA SER A 183 7.61 -9.33 -4.58
C SER A 183 7.11 -10.78 -4.52
N GLU A 184 6.16 -11.17 -5.35
CA GLU A 184 5.74 -12.58 -5.47
C GLU A 184 6.86 -13.46 -6.02
N LYS A 185 7.71 -12.90 -6.90
CA LYS A 185 8.88 -13.56 -7.47
C LYS A 185 10.19 -13.09 -6.84
N PHE A 186 10.30 -11.80 -6.54
CA PHE A 186 11.50 -11.15 -6.02
C PHE A 186 11.43 -10.99 -4.49
N ARG A 187 11.41 -12.12 -3.77
CA ARG A 187 11.24 -12.14 -2.30
C ARG A 187 12.53 -11.90 -1.52
N HIS A 188 13.67 -12.07 -2.15
CA HIS A 188 14.98 -11.84 -1.55
C HIS A 188 15.87 -11.18 -2.61
N VAL A 189 16.13 -9.91 -2.45
CA VAL A 189 16.82 -9.07 -3.44
C VAL A 189 18.04 -8.43 -2.77
N LYS A 190 19.17 -8.42 -3.48
CA LYS A 190 20.31 -7.54 -3.19
C LYS A 190 20.48 -6.60 -4.36
N ALA A 191 20.47 -5.29 -4.11
CA ALA A 191 20.63 -4.23 -5.10
C ALA A 191 21.98 -3.55 -4.93
N LYS A 192 22.55 -3.02 -6.03
CA LYS A 192 23.71 -2.12 -5.94
C LYS A 192 23.35 -0.87 -5.12
N GLU A 193 22.13 -0.38 -5.29
CA GLU A 193 21.52 0.66 -4.46
C GLU A 193 20.07 0.28 -4.14
N LEU A 194 19.79 0.02 -2.87
CA LEU A 194 18.44 -0.23 -2.40
C LEU A 194 17.85 1.07 -1.83
N ILE A 195 16.77 1.53 -2.42
CA ILE A 195 16.05 2.72 -1.96
C ILE A 195 14.77 2.28 -1.27
N VAL A 196 14.52 2.80 -0.08
CA VAL A 196 13.31 2.53 0.70
C VAL A 196 12.82 3.81 1.35
N THR A 197 11.51 3.90 1.62
CA THR A 197 10.92 5.07 2.28
C THR A 197 10.25 4.68 3.58
N ASP A 198 10.03 5.65 4.45
CA ASP A 198 9.09 5.48 5.55
C ASP A 198 7.68 5.18 5.02
N HIS A 199 6.81 4.70 5.90
CA HIS A 199 5.41 4.43 5.54
C HIS A 199 4.66 5.75 5.36
N PRO A 200 3.96 5.97 4.22
CA PRO A 200 3.31 7.27 3.94
C PRO A 200 2.22 7.66 4.95
N VAL A 201 1.50 6.67 5.49
CA VAL A 201 0.36 6.89 6.39
C VAL A 201 0.75 6.66 7.85
N VAL A 202 1.52 5.61 8.16
CA VAL A 202 1.87 5.27 9.55
C VAL A 202 3.03 6.14 10.02
N VAL A 203 2.70 7.27 10.63
CA VAL A 203 3.66 8.29 11.09
C VAL A 203 3.85 8.31 12.60
N SER A 204 2.81 7.96 13.38
CA SER A 204 2.88 7.92 14.85
C SER A 204 3.34 6.56 15.39
N GLY A 205 3.46 5.56 14.54
CA GLY A 205 3.69 4.16 14.93
C GLY A 205 2.44 3.39 15.34
N ASN A 206 1.26 4.03 15.30
CA ASN A 206 -0.03 3.39 15.56
C ASN A 206 -0.89 3.41 14.27
N ALA A 207 -0.81 2.34 13.50
CA ALA A 207 -1.50 2.25 12.22
C ALA A 207 -3.03 2.37 12.34
N THR A 208 -3.61 1.88 13.43
CA THR A 208 -5.07 1.99 13.68
C THR A 208 -5.50 3.45 13.84
N LYS A 209 -4.68 4.30 14.45
CA LYS A 209 -4.94 5.74 14.56
C LYS A 209 -4.61 6.47 13.28
N ASP A 210 -3.46 6.19 12.70
CA ASP A 210 -2.93 6.94 11.56
C ASP A 210 -3.80 6.76 10.30
N ILE A 211 -4.36 5.56 10.07
CA ILE A 211 -5.27 5.31 8.95
C ILE A 211 -6.56 6.15 9.00
N LEU A 212 -6.93 6.62 10.18
CA LEU A 212 -8.08 7.52 10.36
C LEU A 212 -7.79 8.95 9.92
N ASN A 213 -6.53 9.29 9.69
CA ASN A 213 -6.11 10.64 9.38
C ASN A 213 -5.06 10.68 8.26
N ILE A 214 -5.47 10.31 7.04
CA ILE A 214 -4.60 10.34 5.86
C ILE A 214 -3.96 11.73 5.70
N PRO A 215 -2.62 11.84 5.58
CA PRO A 215 -1.93 13.13 5.41
C PRO A 215 -2.38 13.90 4.16
N SER A 216 -2.52 15.22 4.26
CA SER A 216 -3.04 16.04 3.17
C SER A 216 -2.11 16.09 1.97
N TRP A 217 -0.77 16.08 2.18
CA TRP A 217 0.20 16.03 1.08
C TRP A 217 -0.01 14.80 0.17
N LEU A 218 -0.45 13.70 0.75
CA LEU A 218 -0.70 12.45 0.03
C LEU A 218 -1.96 12.56 -0.84
N ILE A 219 -3.00 13.22 -0.30
CA ILE A 219 -4.23 13.52 -1.05
C ILE A 219 -3.88 14.42 -2.25
N SER A 220 -3.15 15.50 -2.02
CA SER A 220 -2.69 16.41 -3.09
C SER A 220 -1.86 15.66 -4.12
N TRP A 221 -0.88 14.86 -3.69
CA TRP A 221 -0.04 14.08 -4.60
C TRP A 221 -0.84 13.12 -5.48
N LEU A 222 -1.83 12.40 -4.93
CA LEU A 222 -2.70 11.53 -5.73
C LEU A 222 -3.51 12.33 -6.76
N ARG A 223 -4.04 13.48 -6.37
CA ARG A 223 -4.81 14.34 -7.27
C ARG A 223 -3.95 14.89 -8.40
N ASP A 224 -2.76 15.39 -8.08
CA ASP A 224 -1.84 15.99 -9.06
C ASP A 224 -1.36 14.96 -10.10
N ASN A 225 -1.22 13.71 -9.72
CA ASN A 225 -0.69 12.68 -10.61
C ASN A 225 -1.77 11.92 -11.41
N PHE A 226 -3.01 11.88 -10.92
CA PHE A 226 -4.05 11.05 -11.54
C PHE A 226 -5.22 11.82 -12.11
N MET A 227 -5.44 13.07 -11.69
CA MET A 227 -6.49 13.91 -12.27
C MET A 227 -5.95 14.64 -13.49
N ASN A 228 -6.56 14.37 -14.64
CA ASN A 228 -6.16 15.03 -15.89
C ASN A 228 -6.85 16.37 -16.00
N GLN A 229 -6.10 17.46 -16.01
CA GLN A 229 -6.66 18.82 -16.09
C GLN A 229 -7.43 19.06 -17.40
N GLU A 230 -7.04 18.42 -18.50
CA GLU A 230 -7.70 18.56 -19.81
C GLU A 230 -9.00 17.77 -19.95
N ALA A 231 -9.10 16.57 -19.35
CA ALA A 231 -10.30 15.73 -19.43
C ALA A 231 -11.46 16.24 -18.56
N THR A 232 -11.16 17.06 -17.53
CA THR A 232 -12.15 17.62 -16.61
C THR A 232 -13.02 18.71 -17.22
N ILE A 233 -12.65 19.27 -18.39
CA ILE A 233 -13.35 20.41 -19.02
C ILE A 233 -14.63 19.95 -19.76
N ASN A 234 -14.72 18.70 -20.23
CA ASN A 234 -15.78 18.28 -21.16
C ASN A 234 -16.95 17.50 -20.55
N ASN A 235 -16.92 17.07 -19.27
CA ASN A 235 -18.02 16.34 -18.66
C ASN A 235 -18.78 17.19 -17.62
N LYS A 236 -19.76 17.99 -18.08
CA LYS A 236 -20.67 18.75 -17.21
C LYS A 236 -21.74 17.88 -16.51
N ILE A 237 -21.80 16.58 -16.79
CA ILE A 237 -22.84 15.70 -16.24
C ILE A 237 -22.42 15.32 -14.82
N LYS A 238 -23.13 15.86 -13.83
CA LYS A 238 -23.01 15.45 -12.44
C LYS A 238 -23.71 14.11 -12.25
N ASN A 239 -22.99 13.11 -11.77
CA ASN A 239 -23.51 11.76 -11.59
C ASN A 239 -23.78 11.47 -10.11
N LYS A 240 -24.91 10.83 -9.84
CA LYS A 240 -25.15 10.13 -8.57
C LYS A 240 -24.73 8.68 -8.74
N ILE A 241 -23.87 8.18 -7.87
CA ILE A 241 -23.20 6.88 -8.01
C ILE A 241 -23.60 5.96 -6.86
N TYR A 242 -24.04 4.76 -7.19
CA TYR A 242 -24.15 3.65 -6.25
C TYR A 242 -23.06 2.62 -6.51
N ILE A 243 -22.19 2.37 -5.53
CA ILE A 243 -21.11 1.40 -5.62
C ILE A 243 -21.67 0.01 -5.27
N ASP A 244 -21.92 -0.79 -6.30
CA ASP A 244 -22.35 -2.18 -6.15
C ASP A 244 -21.16 -3.10 -5.85
N ARG A 245 -21.29 -3.91 -4.80
CA ARG A 245 -20.32 -4.92 -4.36
C ARG A 245 -20.86 -6.35 -4.40
N GLY A 246 -22.06 -6.56 -4.91
CA GLY A 246 -22.78 -7.83 -4.83
C GLY A 246 -22.09 -9.05 -5.46
N ASP A 247 -21.09 -8.84 -6.30
CA ASP A 247 -20.32 -9.90 -6.98
C ASP A 247 -18.87 -10.04 -6.49
N ILE A 248 -18.47 -9.31 -5.44
CA ILE A 248 -17.16 -9.45 -4.84
C ILE A 248 -17.21 -10.52 -3.76
N SER A 249 -16.96 -11.77 -4.15
CA SER A 249 -16.75 -12.87 -3.21
C SER A 249 -15.28 -13.28 -3.17
N LEU A 250 -14.73 -13.43 -1.96
CA LEU A 250 -13.49 -14.16 -1.75
C LEU A 250 -13.87 -15.53 -1.18
N ASN A 251 -13.47 -16.60 -1.85
CA ASN A 251 -13.78 -18.00 -1.45
C ASN A 251 -15.29 -18.29 -1.32
N ASN A 252 -16.11 -17.78 -2.24
CA ASN A 252 -17.56 -17.96 -2.30
C ASN A 252 -18.36 -17.41 -1.09
N LEU A 253 -17.73 -16.61 -0.23
CA LEU A 253 -18.42 -15.91 0.84
C LEU A 253 -18.30 -14.39 0.62
N PRO A 254 -19.40 -13.63 0.57
CA PRO A 254 -19.34 -12.19 0.54
C PRO A 254 -18.74 -11.71 1.87
N GLN A 255 -17.66 -10.93 1.81
CA GLN A 255 -17.05 -10.36 3.01
C GLN A 255 -17.98 -9.37 3.72
N ARG A 256 -18.81 -8.69 2.94
CA ARG A 256 -19.84 -7.74 3.41
C ARG A 256 -20.94 -7.71 2.38
N PHE A 257 -22.19 -7.74 2.83
CA PHE A 257 -23.38 -7.69 1.97
C PHE A 257 -24.48 -6.88 2.63
N ILE A 258 -25.43 -6.46 1.84
CA ILE A 258 -26.68 -5.82 2.28
C ILE A 258 -27.76 -6.90 2.16
N SER A 259 -28.50 -7.17 3.24
CA SER A 259 -29.50 -8.26 3.28
C SER A 259 -30.63 -8.07 2.27
N ASN A 260 -31.02 -6.82 2.01
CA ASN A 260 -32.04 -6.42 1.05
C ASN A 260 -31.44 -5.64 -0.13
N ASP A 261 -30.34 -6.15 -0.71
CA ASP A 261 -29.56 -5.46 -1.75
C ASP A 261 -30.39 -5.09 -2.99
N ASP A 262 -31.35 -5.93 -3.39
CA ASP A 262 -32.22 -5.65 -4.53
C ASP A 262 -33.16 -4.46 -4.28
N GLU A 263 -33.70 -4.33 -3.07
CA GLU A 263 -34.53 -3.16 -2.69
C GLU A 263 -33.68 -1.88 -2.67
N VAL A 264 -32.45 -1.96 -2.16
CA VAL A 264 -31.50 -0.83 -2.15
C VAL A 264 -31.16 -0.43 -3.58
N LYS A 265 -30.84 -1.37 -4.46
CA LYS A 265 -30.56 -1.09 -5.88
C LYS A 265 -31.75 -0.45 -6.59
N LYS A 266 -32.97 -0.95 -6.33
CA LYS A 266 -34.18 -0.35 -6.87
C LYS A 266 -34.35 1.09 -6.37
N CYS A 267 -34.24 1.32 -5.08
CA CYS A 267 -34.30 2.65 -4.49
C CYS A 267 -33.26 3.60 -5.11
N MET A 268 -32.01 3.14 -5.33
CA MET A 268 -30.99 3.94 -5.99
C MET A 268 -31.36 4.29 -7.42
N LEU A 269 -31.86 3.33 -8.20
CA LEU A 269 -32.32 3.54 -9.58
C LEU A 269 -33.46 4.55 -9.64
N ASP A 270 -34.49 4.41 -8.78
CA ASP A 270 -35.65 5.30 -8.69
C ASP A 270 -35.22 6.75 -8.32
N ASN A 271 -34.06 6.95 -7.70
CA ASN A 271 -33.49 8.23 -7.36
C ASN A 271 -32.37 8.71 -8.33
N ASN A 272 -32.34 8.14 -9.54
CA ASN A 272 -31.38 8.48 -10.62
C ASN A 272 -29.92 8.23 -10.27
N PHE A 273 -29.61 7.22 -9.46
CA PHE A 273 -28.22 6.77 -9.27
C PHE A 273 -27.83 5.78 -10.37
N ILE A 274 -26.63 5.94 -10.89
CA ILE A 274 -26.00 4.92 -11.73
C ILE A 274 -25.32 3.87 -10.85
N THR A 275 -25.60 2.60 -11.08
CA THR A 275 -24.95 1.49 -10.37
C THR A 275 -23.64 1.12 -11.04
N VAL A 276 -22.54 1.10 -10.28
CA VAL A 276 -21.20 0.84 -10.81
C VAL A 276 -20.50 -0.27 -10.06
N LYS A 277 -19.76 -1.11 -10.80
CA LYS A 277 -18.89 -2.16 -10.28
C LYS A 277 -17.45 -1.77 -10.51
N LEU A 278 -16.82 -1.14 -9.51
CA LEU A 278 -15.49 -0.54 -9.64
C LEU A 278 -14.41 -1.53 -10.09
N HIS A 279 -14.49 -2.80 -9.65
CA HIS A 279 -13.51 -3.81 -10.04
C HIS A 279 -13.53 -4.18 -11.54
N LYS A 280 -14.59 -3.79 -12.27
CA LYS A 280 -14.72 -3.96 -13.73
C LYS A 280 -14.36 -2.69 -14.51
N MET A 281 -14.00 -1.62 -13.80
CA MET A 281 -13.68 -0.33 -14.41
C MET A 281 -12.18 -0.09 -14.43
N GLU A 282 -11.71 0.49 -15.53
CA GLU A 282 -10.34 1.00 -15.65
C GLU A 282 -10.08 2.09 -14.60
N PHE A 283 -8.85 2.17 -14.11
CA PHE A 283 -8.47 3.11 -13.05
C PHE A 283 -8.78 4.58 -13.42
N ARG A 284 -8.44 5.02 -14.64
CA ARG A 284 -8.76 6.38 -15.10
C ARG A 284 -10.26 6.65 -15.11
N LYS A 285 -11.05 5.71 -15.58
CA LYS A 285 -12.51 5.85 -15.57
C LYS A 285 -13.08 5.97 -14.16
N GLN A 286 -12.47 5.26 -13.18
CA GLN A 286 -12.84 5.44 -11.77
C GLN A 286 -12.51 6.86 -11.29
N VAL A 287 -11.31 7.38 -11.59
CA VAL A 287 -10.90 8.74 -11.23
C VAL A 287 -11.88 9.77 -11.81
N ASP A 288 -12.18 9.70 -13.10
CA ASP A 288 -13.09 10.63 -13.79
C ASP A 288 -14.52 10.55 -13.25
N LEU A 289 -15.00 9.34 -12.99
CA LEU A 289 -16.33 9.09 -12.43
C LEU A 289 -16.48 9.75 -11.05
N PHE A 290 -15.53 9.55 -10.17
CA PHE A 290 -15.54 10.12 -8.82
C PHE A 290 -15.33 11.65 -8.85
N HIS A 291 -14.48 12.14 -9.76
CA HIS A 291 -14.27 13.57 -9.92
C HIS A 291 -15.57 14.33 -10.30
N ASN A 292 -16.41 13.72 -11.14
CA ASN A 292 -17.66 14.31 -11.60
C ASN A 292 -18.88 13.89 -10.76
N ALA A 293 -18.70 13.19 -9.65
CA ALA A 293 -19.78 12.75 -8.81
C ALA A 293 -20.39 13.91 -8.00
N GLU A 294 -21.73 13.97 -7.96
CA GLU A 294 -22.50 14.83 -7.07
C GLU A 294 -22.79 14.14 -5.73
N CYS A 295 -23.11 12.85 -5.80
CA CYS A 295 -23.44 12.02 -4.66
C CYS A 295 -22.91 10.60 -4.86
N ILE A 296 -22.31 10.01 -3.83
CA ILE A 296 -21.81 8.65 -3.84
C ILE A 296 -22.40 7.89 -2.67
N VAL A 297 -23.03 6.76 -2.97
CA VAL A 297 -23.60 5.83 -1.99
C VAL A 297 -22.92 4.47 -2.16
N GLY A 298 -22.64 3.77 -1.09
CA GLY A 298 -22.13 2.41 -1.17
C GLY A 298 -21.85 1.77 0.18
N LEU A 299 -21.67 0.45 0.16
CA LEU A 299 -21.28 -0.32 1.33
C LEU A 299 -19.80 -0.08 1.64
N HIS A 300 -19.49 0.12 2.93
CA HIS A 300 -18.12 0.32 3.44
C HIS A 300 -17.08 -0.57 2.74
N GLY A 301 -16.00 0.01 2.23
CA GLY A 301 -14.93 -0.74 1.60
C GLY A 301 -13.92 0.08 0.82
N ALA A 302 -12.90 -0.62 0.34
CA ALA A 302 -11.72 -0.03 -0.30
C ALA A 302 -12.03 0.86 -1.52
N GLY A 303 -13.13 0.62 -2.23
CA GLY A 303 -13.57 1.46 -3.37
C GLY A 303 -13.81 2.93 -3.00
N PHE A 304 -14.14 3.20 -1.75
CA PHE A 304 -14.24 4.58 -1.24
C PHE A 304 -12.89 5.32 -1.19
N GLY A 305 -11.76 4.65 -1.41
CA GLY A 305 -10.48 5.35 -1.61
C GLY A 305 -10.53 6.36 -2.76
N ASN A 306 -11.35 6.11 -3.77
CA ASN A 306 -11.56 7.03 -4.90
C ASN A 306 -12.16 8.38 -4.50
N ILE A 307 -12.74 8.52 -3.31
CA ILE A 307 -13.25 9.83 -2.87
C ILE A 307 -12.14 10.89 -2.81
N VAL A 308 -10.89 10.50 -2.77
CA VAL A 308 -9.74 11.41 -2.88
C VAL A 308 -9.81 12.25 -4.17
N PHE A 309 -10.43 11.75 -5.23
CA PHE A 309 -10.55 12.42 -6.52
C PHE A 309 -11.81 13.29 -6.68
N CYS A 310 -12.76 13.23 -5.75
CA CYS A 310 -14.00 14.01 -5.85
C CYS A 310 -13.76 15.52 -5.71
N LYS A 311 -14.70 16.33 -6.20
CA LYS A 311 -14.73 17.77 -5.97
C LYS A 311 -15.21 18.12 -4.55
N PRO A 312 -14.81 19.25 -3.98
CA PRO A 312 -15.44 19.76 -2.76
C PRO A 312 -16.97 19.84 -2.94
N GLY A 313 -17.70 19.49 -1.88
CA GLY A 313 -19.16 19.47 -1.89
C GLY A 313 -19.81 18.19 -2.41
N THR A 314 -19.07 17.20 -2.94
CA THR A 314 -19.60 15.86 -3.25
C THR A 314 -20.17 15.23 -1.99
N LYS A 315 -21.42 14.76 -2.03
CA LYS A 315 -22.07 14.07 -0.90
C LYS A 315 -21.62 12.62 -0.85
N ILE A 316 -21.19 12.14 0.32
CA ILE A 316 -20.75 10.76 0.54
C ILE A 316 -21.66 10.11 1.57
N ILE A 317 -22.32 9.03 1.16
CA ILE A 317 -23.18 8.22 2.03
C ILE A 317 -22.56 6.82 2.12
N GLU A 318 -21.96 6.54 3.25
CA GLU A 318 -21.34 5.26 3.56
C GLU A 318 -22.32 4.38 4.35
N LEU A 319 -22.72 3.26 3.77
CA LEU A 319 -23.48 2.21 4.45
C LEU A 319 -22.48 1.32 5.20
N LYS A 320 -22.52 1.31 6.51
CA LYS A 320 -21.54 0.56 7.33
C LYS A 320 -22.15 -0.06 8.57
N SER A 321 -21.49 -1.11 9.09
CA SER A 321 -21.80 -1.65 10.42
C SER A 321 -21.32 -0.71 11.52
N LEU A 322 -21.88 -0.86 12.71
CA LEU A 322 -21.48 -0.07 13.90
C LEU A 322 -20.00 -0.25 14.27
N THR A 323 -19.41 -1.40 13.91
CA THR A 323 -18.01 -1.74 14.20
C THR A 323 -17.02 -1.26 13.14
N SER A 324 -17.50 -0.71 12.01
CA SER A 324 -16.61 -0.19 10.96
C SER A 324 -15.98 1.13 11.40
N GLY A 325 -14.67 1.29 11.12
CA GLY A 325 -13.93 2.51 11.44
C GLY A 325 -14.37 3.74 10.62
N ASP A 326 -13.87 4.92 11.01
CA ASP A 326 -14.23 6.24 10.44
C ASP A 326 -13.26 6.75 9.36
N ALA A 327 -12.37 5.91 8.83
CA ALA A 327 -11.37 6.33 7.84
C ALA A 327 -11.99 7.00 6.60
N ILE A 328 -13.06 6.44 6.05
CA ILE A 328 -13.77 6.99 4.88
C ILE A 328 -14.43 8.33 5.23
N LYS A 329 -15.12 8.42 6.35
CA LYS A 329 -15.73 9.66 6.86
C LYS A 329 -14.68 10.77 7.05
N ASN A 330 -13.53 10.45 7.63
CA ASN A 330 -12.47 11.43 7.86
C ASN A 330 -11.79 11.85 6.56
N LEU A 331 -11.55 10.93 5.63
CA LEU A 331 -11.06 11.24 4.30
C LEU A 331 -12.04 12.17 3.55
N ALA A 332 -13.34 11.93 3.66
CA ALA A 332 -14.37 12.78 3.04
C ALA A 332 -14.37 14.22 3.57
N LYS A 333 -13.99 14.44 4.83
CA LYS A 333 -13.91 15.77 5.45
C LYS A 333 -12.68 16.58 5.03
N LYS A 334 -11.66 15.94 4.50
CA LYS A 334 -10.39 16.59 4.09
C LYS A 334 -10.41 17.15 2.66
N LYS A 335 -11.54 17.11 2.00
CA LYS A 335 -11.70 17.55 0.60
C LYS A 335 -12.23 18.93 0.45
#